data_83730d3b32f47e2c3a23a56e92164fa9
#
_entry.id   83730d3b32f47e2c3a23a56e92164fa9
#
_cell.length_a   1.000
_cell.length_b   1.000
_cell.length_c   1.000
_cell.angle_alpha   90.00
_cell.angle_beta   90.00
_cell.angle_gamma   90.00
#
_symmetry.space_group_name_H-M   'P 1'
#
loop_
_entity.id
_entity.type
_entity.pdbx_description
1 polymer ?
#
loop_
_entity_poly.entity_id
_entity_poly.type
_entity_poly.pdbx_seq_one_letter_code
_entity_poly.pdbx_strand_id
1 'polypeptide(L)'
;MIEISCASIQSVGKGNAKLIEFQYKREKENILISLKTDSTQIGTFHRIATIIYALKMDIISGELSTVIEQGNEYTIDSFILQADGGDTTKVAFQLGMMMDSVFSKNAKFEEILEKLQIQEPAVATFFKETPEFIFSDLPEKNRTCLYLESSAGRGLLYYVSRILMQNQINILSATIETDMETGRAKDSFYLTDGSGQMFASTDLALKIRREILAPIQSNSR
;
A
#
# COMPACT_ATOMS: atom_id res chain seq x y z
N MET A 1 27.35 -4.48 12.06
CA MET A 1 26.85 -5.87 11.97
C MET A 1 25.45 -5.77 11.41
N ILE A 2 25.20 -6.35 10.24
CA ILE A 2 23.90 -6.30 9.55
C ILE A 2 23.13 -7.49 10.06
N GLU A 3 22.10 -7.29 10.89
CA GLU A 3 21.16 -8.35 11.23
C GLU A 3 20.11 -8.45 10.12
N ILE A 4 20.18 -9.51 9.36
CA ILE A 4 19.10 -9.93 8.46
C ILE A 4 18.31 -10.98 9.23
N SER A 5 17.10 -10.62 9.67
CA SER A 5 16.19 -11.61 10.24
C SER A 5 15.33 -12.16 9.10
N CYS A 6 15.45 -13.44 8.83
CA CYS A 6 14.64 -14.15 7.85
C CYS A 6 13.66 -15.06 8.60
N ALA A 7 12.36 -14.81 8.46
CA ALA A 7 11.32 -15.72 8.92
C ALA A 7 10.63 -16.32 7.71
N SER A 8 10.89 -17.60 7.41
CA SER A 8 10.20 -18.32 6.36
C SER A 8 9.00 -19.09 6.95
N ILE A 9 7.80 -18.80 6.47
CA ILE A 9 6.57 -19.47 6.87
C ILE A 9 5.98 -20.19 5.66
N GLN A 10 5.93 -21.52 5.71
CA GLN A 10 5.21 -22.32 4.71
C GLN A 10 3.78 -22.57 5.14
N SER A 11 2.79 -22.14 4.35
CA SER A 11 1.41 -22.56 4.55
C SER A 11 0.59 -22.63 3.25
N VAL A 12 -0.22 -23.67 3.08
CA VAL A 12 -1.09 -23.94 1.92
C VAL A 12 -2.57 -23.69 2.27
N GLY A 13 -3.33 -22.93 1.45
CA GLY A 13 -4.80 -22.78 1.56
C GLY A 13 -5.37 -21.64 0.72
N LYS A 14 -6.55 -21.80 0.15
CA LYS A 14 -7.28 -20.83 -0.68
C LYS A 14 -7.90 -19.70 0.16
N GLY A 15 -7.80 -18.44 -0.29
CA GLY A 15 -8.67 -17.37 0.18
C GLY A 15 -8.09 -15.98 0.41
N ASN A 16 -6.80 -15.78 0.72
CA ASN A 16 -6.15 -14.47 0.82
C ASN A 16 -4.68 -14.64 0.44
N ALA A 17 -4.07 -13.58 -0.09
CA ALA A 17 -2.62 -13.56 -0.30
C ALA A 17 -1.92 -13.91 1.02
N LYS A 18 -0.90 -14.77 0.93
CA LYS A 18 -0.14 -15.21 2.09
C LYS A 18 1.25 -14.65 2.04
N LEU A 19 1.74 -14.23 3.20
CA LEU A 19 3.11 -13.86 3.37
C LEU A 19 3.99 -15.12 3.23
N ILE A 20 4.89 -15.12 2.25
CA ILE A 20 5.91 -16.16 2.05
C ILE A 20 7.19 -15.75 2.75
N GLU A 21 7.58 -14.49 2.61
CA GLU A 21 8.82 -13.95 3.15
C GLU A 21 8.62 -12.53 3.61
N PHE A 22 9.23 -12.18 4.73
CA PHE A 22 9.35 -10.82 5.23
C PHE A 22 10.79 -10.60 5.68
N GLN A 23 11.42 -9.59 5.11
CA GLN A 23 12.76 -9.17 5.47
C GLN A 23 12.74 -7.71 5.90
N TYR A 24 13.60 -7.35 6.85
CA TYR A 24 13.83 -5.95 7.17
C TYR A 24 15.31 -5.69 7.46
N LYS A 25 15.72 -4.45 7.17
CA LYS A 25 17.05 -3.92 7.46
C LYS A 25 16.91 -2.52 8.02
N ARG A 26 17.65 -2.23 9.08
CA ARG A 26 17.73 -0.87 9.62
C ARG A 26 18.87 -0.10 8.98
N GLU A 27 18.58 1.14 8.56
CA GLU A 27 19.58 2.08 8.07
C GLU A 27 19.31 3.45 8.71
N LYS A 28 20.05 3.78 9.77
CA LYS A 28 19.88 5.00 10.56
C LYS A 28 18.45 5.10 11.13
N GLU A 29 17.69 6.10 10.66
CA GLU A 29 16.30 6.35 11.05
C GLU A 29 15.29 5.59 10.18
N ASN A 30 15.76 4.97 9.10
CA ASN A 30 14.91 4.26 8.16
C ASN A 30 14.89 2.76 8.44
N ILE A 31 13.77 2.15 8.09
CA ILE A 31 13.57 0.70 8.05
C ILE A 31 13.27 0.33 6.60
N LEU A 32 14.15 -0.45 6.00
CA LEU A 32 13.93 -1.04 4.70
C LEU A 32 13.23 -2.37 4.91
N ILE A 33 12.13 -2.59 4.23
CA ILE A 33 11.40 -3.86 4.27
C ILE A 33 11.24 -4.42 2.87
N SER A 34 11.18 -5.75 2.80
CA SER A 34 10.79 -6.50 1.61
C SER A 34 9.82 -7.59 2.02
N LEU A 35 8.73 -7.70 1.27
CA LEU A 35 7.72 -8.73 1.45
C LEU A 35 7.55 -9.53 0.17
N LYS A 36 7.36 -10.85 0.29
CA LYS A 36 6.93 -11.71 -0.81
C LYS A 36 5.62 -12.37 -0.41
N THR A 37 4.60 -12.25 -1.26
CA THR A 37 3.32 -12.94 -1.07
C THR A 37 3.05 -13.91 -2.22
N ASP A 38 2.19 -14.92 -1.98
CA ASP A 38 1.92 -16.01 -2.91
C ASP A 38 0.99 -15.63 -4.07
N SER A 39 0.46 -14.43 -4.06
CA SER A 39 -0.42 -13.93 -5.13
C SER A 39 -0.70 -12.44 -5.01
N THR A 40 -1.06 -11.83 -6.14
CA THR A 40 -1.62 -10.48 -6.17
C THR A 40 -3.14 -10.59 -6.00
N GLN A 41 -3.67 -9.99 -4.94
CA GLN A 41 -5.10 -9.95 -4.66
C GLN A 41 -5.58 -8.57 -4.30
N ILE A 42 -6.86 -8.29 -4.61
CA ILE A 42 -7.52 -7.05 -4.19
C ILE A 42 -7.38 -6.89 -2.67
N GLY A 43 -6.84 -5.76 -2.25
CA GLY A 43 -6.62 -5.44 -0.84
C GLY A 43 -5.27 -5.89 -0.26
N THR A 44 -4.41 -6.61 -0.98
CA THR A 44 -3.07 -6.99 -0.49
C THR A 44 -2.28 -5.76 -0.06
N PHE A 45 -2.14 -4.78 -0.94
CA PHE A 45 -1.43 -3.53 -0.61
C PHE A 45 -2.13 -2.73 0.50
N HIS A 46 -3.47 -2.72 0.52
CA HIS A 46 -4.20 -2.04 1.59
C HIS A 46 -3.86 -2.61 2.99
N ARG A 47 -3.71 -3.93 3.13
CA ARG A 47 -3.27 -4.56 4.39
C ARG A 47 -1.89 -4.09 4.81
N ILE A 48 -0.94 -4.02 3.87
CA ILE A 48 0.42 -3.52 4.11
C ILE A 48 0.37 -2.06 4.56
N ALA A 49 -0.27 -1.19 3.78
CA ALA A 49 -0.40 0.24 4.08
C ALA A 49 -1.10 0.49 5.43
N THR A 50 -2.09 -0.34 5.78
CA THR A 50 -2.80 -0.28 7.06
C THR A 50 -1.86 -0.51 8.24
N ILE A 51 -1.01 -1.55 8.19
CA ILE A 51 -0.09 -1.86 9.27
C ILE A 51 0.98 -0.77 9.42
N ILE A 52 1.52 -0.29 8.30
CA ILE A 52 2.49 0.81 8.30
C ILE A 52 1.87 2.06 8.95
N TYR A 53 0.64 2.39 8.58
CA TYR A 53 -0.10 3.52 9.15
C TYR A 53 -0.39 3.34 10.64
N ALA A 54 -0.85 2.15 11.05
CA ALA A 54 -1.14 1.83 12.45
C ALA A 54 0.09 1.97 13.36
N LEU A 55 1.26 1.65 12.84
CA LEU A 55 2.55 1.81 13.54
C LEU A 55 3.11 3.24 13.47
N LYS A 56 2.34 4.20 12.94
CA LYS A 56 2.73 5.61 12.79
C LYS A 56 4.01 5.80 12.00
N MET A 57 4.19 5.00 10.95
CA MET A 57 5.32 5.09 10.05
C MET A 57 4.93 5.83 8.77
N ASP A 58 5.89 6.56 8.20
CA ASP A 58 5.77 7.20 6.90
C ASP A 58 6.46 6.33 5.84
N ILE A 59 5.86 6.23 4.66
CA ILE A 59 6.47 5.56 3.50
C ILE A 59 7.22 6.63 2.71
N ILE A 60 8.54 6.53 2.69
CA ILE A 60 9.41 7.46 1.95
C ILE A 60 9.49 7.07 0.48
N SER A 61 9.63 5.78 0.22
CA SER A 61 9.57 5.22 -1.13
C SER A 61 9.12 3.77 -1.08
N GLY A 62 8.65 3.27 -2.21
CA GLY A 62 8.25 1.88 -2.33
C GLY A 62 8.10 1.44 -3.77
N GLU A 63 8.26 0.15 -3.98
CA GLU A 63 8.03 -0.52 -5.23
C GLU A 63 7.22 -1.79 -4.98
N LEU A 64 6.13 -1.93 -5.73
CA LEU A 64 5.31 -3.12 -5.76
C LEU A 64 5.43 -3.76 -7.12
N SER A 65 5.70 -5.06 -7.16
CA SER A 65 5.89 -5.79 -8.41
C SER A 65 5.19 -7.14 -8.36
N THR A 66 4.45 -7.47 -9.41
CA THR A 66 3.96 -8.83 -9.66
C THR A 66 4.96 -9.56 -10.55
N VAL A 67 5.45 -10.69 -10.09
CA VAL A 67 6.43 -11.51 -10.81
C VAL A 67 5.90 -12.91 -11.03
N ILE A 68 6.33 -13.56 -12.11
CA ILE A 68 6.00 -14.95 -12.40
C ILE A 68 7.28 -15.79 -12.27
N GLU A 69 7.31 -16.70 -11.30
CA GLU A 69 8.42 -17.63 -11.08
C GLU A 69 7.90 -19.06 -11.21
N GLN A 70 8.48 -19.84 -12.12
CA GLN A 70 8.10 -21.25 -12.35
C GLN A 70 6.59 -21.47 -12.61
N GLY A 71 5.94 -20.50 -13.26
CA GLY A 71 4.51 -20.53 -13.57
C GLY A 71 3.57 -20.13 -12.42
N ASN A 72 4.10 -19.74 -11.27
CA ASN A 72 3.34 -19.18 -10.16
C ASN A 72 3.52 -17.67 -10.10
N GLU A 73 2.44 -16.97 -9.78
CA GLU A 73 2.43 -15.53 -9.58
C GLU A 73 2.76 -15.22 -8.12
N TYR A 74 3.65 -14.22 -7.92
CA TYR A 74 4.02 -13.69 -6.61
C TYR A 74 3.98 -12.17 -6.65
N THR A 75 3.81 -11.53 -5.48
CA THR A 75 4.17 -10.12 -5.35
C THR A 75 5.46 -9.98 -4.57
N ILE A 76 6.27 -9.03 -4.98
CA ILE A 76 7.47 -8.58 -4.24
C ILE A 76 7.31 -7.10 -4.02
N ASP A 77 7.14 -6.72 -2.76
CA ASP A 77 6.89 -5.35 -2.34
C ASP A 77 8.04 -4.89 -1.46
N SER A 78 8.64 -3.75 -1.78
CA SER A 78 9.77 -3.18 -1.05
C SER A 78 9.46 -1.75 -0.65
N PHE A 79 9.81 -1.37 0.60
CA PHE A 79 9.55 -0.02 1.11
C PHE A 79 10.73 0.50 1.94
N ILE A 80 10.93 1.80 1.85
CA ILE A 80 11.73 2.56 2.81
C ILE A 80 10.75 3.30 3.70
N LEU A 81 10.80 2.98 4.99
CA LEU A 81 9.90 3.50 6.00
C LEU A 81 10.67 4.36 6.99
N GLN A 82 10.06 5.44 7.46
CA GLN A 82 10.54 6.27 8.54
C GLN A 82 9.60 6.20 9.73
N ALA A 83 10.13 5.88 10.92
CA ALA A 83 9.35 5.86 12.15
C ALA A 83 9.30 7.26 12.78
N ASP A 84 8.20 7.58 13.45
CA ASP A 84 7.99 8.84 14.16
C ASP A 84 8.72 8.80 15.53
N GLY A 85 10.04 8.75 15.48
CA GLY A 85 10.89 8.65 16.67
C GLY A 85 10.84 7.28 17.36
N GLY A 86 11.60 7.13 18.43
CA GLY A 86 11.59 5.93 19.25
C GLY A 86 12.58 4.84 18.82
N ASP A 87 12.43 3.65 19.41
CA ASP A 87 13.29 2.50 19.14
C ASP A 87 12.88 1.81 17.82
N THR A 88 13.60 2.12 16.75
CA THR A 88 13.38 1.54 15.43
C THR A 88 13.47 0.00 15.43
N THR A 89 14.18 -0.63 16.36
CA THR A 89 14.25 -2.09 16.51
C THR A 89 12.91 -2.64 16.97
N LYS A 90 12.32 -2.02 17.99
CA LYS A 90 11.03 -2.41 18.51
C LYS A 90 9.93 -2.25 17.44
N VAL A 91 9.95 -1.13 16.73
CA VAL A 91 8.97 -0.85 15.66
C VAL A 91 9.12 -1.85 14.50
N ALA A 92 10.35 -2.17 14.07
CA ALA A 92 10.58 -3.17 13.02
C ALA A 92 10.11 -4.57 13.44
N PHE A 93 10.33 -4.96 14.68
CA PHE A 93 9.83 -6.24 15.22
C PHE A 93 8.30 -6.27 15.25
N GLN A 94 7.65 -5.20 15.73
CA GLN A 94 6.19 -5.08 15.74
C GLN A 94 5.62 -5.14 14.32
N LEU A 95 6.28 -4.49 13.36
CA LEU A 95 5.89 -4.51 11.94
C LEU A 95 5.88 -5.95 11.42
N GLY A 96 6.95 -6.73 11.65
CA GLY A 96 7.02 -8.13 11.24
C GLY A 96 5.92 -8.99 11.85
N MET A 97 5.67 -8.87 13.16
CA MET A 97 4.59 -9.60 13.83
C MET A 97 3.21 -9.24 13.28
N MET A 98 2.96 -7.96 13.00
CA MET A 98 1.67 -7.53 12.48
C MET A 98 1.49 -7.96 11.02
N MET A 99 2.54 -7.90 10.19
CA MET A 99 2.50 -8.44 8.83
C MET A 99 2.17 -9.94 8.84
N ASP A 100 2.84 -10.73 9.66
CA ASP A 100 2.50 -12.16 9.82
C ASP A 100 1.04 -12.37 10.24
N SER A 101 0.55 -11.57 11.18
CA SER A 101 -0.83 -11.65 11.64
C SER A 101 -1.86 -11.37 10.56
N VAL A 102 -1.68 -10.30 9.74
CA VAL A 102 -2.66 -9.91 8.72
C VAL A 102 -2.64 -10.81 7.47
N PHE A 103 -1.53 -11.51 7.26
CA PHE A 103 -1.38 -12.47 6.15
C PHE A 103 -1.56 -13.93 6.60
N SER A 104 -1.86 -14.18 7.88
CA SER A 104 -2.13 -15.54 8.36
C SER A 104 -3.43 -16.09 7.76
N LYS A 105 -3.50 -17.43 7.62
CA LYS A 105 -4.66 -18.13 7.02
C LYS A 105 -6.00 -17.80 7.67
N ASN A 106 -6.00 -17.56 8.97
CA ASN A 106 -7.21 -17.36 9.77
C ASN A 106 -7.42 -15.86 10.11
N ALA A 107 -6.64 -14.97 9.50
CA ALA A 107 -6.75 -13.54 9.76
C ALA A 107 -8.08 -13.02 9.26
N LYS A 108 -8.88 -12.52 10.17
CA LYS A 108 -10.01 -11.65 9.86
C LYS A 108 -9.49 -10.22 9.96
N PHE A 109 -9.22 -9.63 8.83
CA PHE A 109 -8.58 -8.32 8.75
C PHE A 109 -9.40 -7.24 9.48
N GLU A 110 -10.72 -7.34 9.42
CA GLU A 110 -11.66 -6.44 10.11
C GLU A 110 -11.48 -6.51 11.65
N GLU A 111 -11.30 -7.70 12.21
CA GLU A 111 -11.05 -7.86 13.65
C GLU A 111 -9.69 -7.27 14.07
N ILE A 112 -8.71 -7.31 13.17
CA ILE A 112 -7.40 -6.70 13.39
C ILE A 112 -7.55 -5.18 13.39
N LEU A 113 -8.27 -4.61 12.41
CA LEU A 113 -8.56 -3.18 12.34
C LEU A 113 -9.23 -2.65 13.61
N GLU A 114 -10.26 -3.36 14.11
CA GLU A 114 -10.95 -3.00 15.35
C GLU A 114 -9.99 -2.98 16.56
N LYS A 115 -9.12 -3.98 16.68
CA LYS A 115 -8.12 -4.04 17.76
C LYS A 115 -7.09 -2.92 17.69
N LEU A 116 -6.71 -2.51 16.49
CA LEU A 116 -5.73 -1.45 16.26
C LEU A 116 -6.31 -0.06 16.52
N GLN A 117 -7.64 0.08 16.61
CA GLN A 117 -8.33 1.36 16.82
C GLN A 117 -7.80 2.46 15.89
N ILE A 118 -7.62 2.09 14.60
CA ILE A 118 -7.03 2.99 13.60
C ILE A 118 -7.94 4.19 13.41
N GLN A 119 -7.39 5.38 13.66
CA GLN A 119 -8.08 6.62 13.38
C GLN A 119 -8.05 6.93 11.89
N GLU A 120 -9.12 7.56 11.39
CA GLU A 120 -9.13 8.05 10.02
C GLU A 120 -8.01 9.10 9.82
N PRO A 121 -7.26 9.01 8.71
CA PRO A 121 -6.24 9.99 8.43
C PRO A 121 -6.85 11.37 8.18
N ALA A 122 -6.13 12.40 8.60
CA ALA A 122 -6.52 13.78 8.33
C ALA A 122 -6.28 14.11 6.84
N VAL A 123 -7.24 13.78 5.98
CA VAL A 123 -7.13 13.90 4.51
C VAL A 123 -6.69 15.30 4.07
N ALA A 124 -7.07 16.35 4.80
CA ALA A 124 -6.63 17.72 4.56
C ALA A 124 -5.11 17.91 4.66
N THR A 125 -4.38 17.00 5.31
CA THR A 125 -2.92 17.12 5.45
C THR A 125 -2.18 16.79 4.16
N PHE A 126 -2.68 15.86 3.36
CA PHE A 126 -2.08 15.50 2.09
C PHE A 126 -2.80 16.10 0.86
N PHE A 127 -3.98 16.64 1.05
CA PHE A 127 -4.71 17.38 0.01
C PHE A 127 -4.85 18.87 0.34
N LYS A 128 -3.77 19.51 0.82
CA LYS A 128 -3.72 20.95 1.09
C LYS A 128 -3.95 21.78 -0.18
N GLU A 129 -3.43 21.26 -1.29
CA GLU A 129 -3.65 21.78 -2.63
C GLU A 129 -4.44 20.74 -3.42
N THR A 130 -5.07 21.18 -4.52
CA THR A 130 -5.74 20.23 -5.42
C THR A 130 -4.72 19.24 -5.95
N PRO A 131 -4.86 17.94 -5.64
CA PRO A 131 -3.91 16.93 -6.10
C PRO A 131 -4.00 16.78 -7.62
N GLU A 132 -2.89 16.45 -8.25
CA GLU A 132 -2.92 15.90 -9.59
C GLU A 132 -3.36 14.43 -9.50
N PHE A 133 -4.43 14.09 -10.19
CA PHE A 133 -5.03 12.77 -10.13
C PHE A 133 -5.50 12.36 -11.52
N ILE A 134 -4.73 11.48 -12.17
CA ILE A 134 -4.91 11.12 -13.57
C ILE A 134 -5.03 9.61 -13.72
N PHE A 135 -6.11 9.16 -14.36
CA PHE A 135 -6.23 7.80 -14.89
C PHE A 135 -5.90 7.80 -16.38
N SER A 136 -5.06 6.84 -16.82
CA SER A 136 -4.76 6.60 -18.23
C SER A 136 -4.66 5.10 -18.51
N ASP A 137 -5.29 4.64 -19.58
CA ASP A 137 -5.16 3.25 -20.01
C ASP A 137 -3.85 3.04 -20.78
N LEU A 138 -3.18 1.93 -20.51
CA LEU A 138 -1.97 1.44 -21.18
C LEU A 138 -2.30 0.12 -21.90
N PRO A 139 -2.84 0.20 -23.13
CA PRO A 139 -3.34 -0.98 -23.85
C PRO A 139 -2.28 -2.07 -24.06
N GLU A 140 -1.03 -1.67 -24.29
CA GLU A 140 0.10 -2.59 -24.49
C GLU A 140 0.43 -3.42 -23.25
N LYS A 141 0.02 -2.95 -22.06
CA LYS A 141 0.21 -3.65 -20.77
C LYS A 141 -1.09 -4.22 -20.22
N ASN A 142 -2.22 -3.97 -20.87
CA ASN A 142 -3.57 -4.27 -20.38
C ASN A 142 -3.79 -3.77 -18.93
N ARG A 143 -3.41 -2.53 -18.65
CA ARG A 143 -3.48 -1.92 -17.31
C ARG A 143 -3.93 -0.47 -17.39
N THR A 144 -4.61 -0.01 -16.36
CA THR A 144 -4.86 1.41 -16.12
C THR A 144 -3.77 1.95 -15.20
N CYS A 145 -3.12 3.03 -15.58
CA CYS A 145 -2.22 3.78 -14.71
C CYS A 145 -3.02 4.85 -13.95
N LEU A 146 -2.91 4.88 -12.64
CA LEU A 146 -3.28 6.00 -11.80
C LEU A 146 -2.00 6.73 -11.40
N TYR A 147 -1.86 7.98 -11.82
CA TYR A 147 -0.87 8.92 -11.31
C TYR A 147 -1.51 9.81 -10.25
N LEU A 148 -0.88 9.90 -9.09
CA LEU A 148 -1.28 10.76 -7.99
C LEU A 148 -0.09 11.61 -7.55
N GLU A 149 -0.23 12.94 -7.61
CA GLU A 149 0.71 13.87 -6.98
C GLU A 149 -0.02 14.74 -5.95
N SER A 150 0.50 14.75 -4.72
CA SER A 150 -0.11 15.47 -3.60
C SER A 150 0.95 15.89 -2.58
N SER A 151 0.58 16.57 -1.50
CA SER A 151 1.48 16.71 -0.36
C SER A 151 1.69 15.33 0.28
N ALA A 152 2.94 15.00 0.61
CA ALA A 152 3.22 13.80 1.36
C ALA A 152 2.58 13.86 2.76
N GLY A 153 2.11 12.73 3.24
CA GLY A 153 1.49 12.68 4.56
C GLY A 153 1.16 11.28 5.01
N ARG A 154 1.29 11.07 6.32
CA ARG A 154 0.99 9.80 6.95
C ARG A 154 -0.46 9.41 6.70
N GLY A 155 -0.65 8.21 6.15
CA GLY A 155 -1.98 7.68 5.86
C GLY A 155 -2.48 7.94 4.44
N LEU A 156 -1.75 8.68 3.58
CA LEU A 156 -2.13 8.87 2.18
C LEU A 156 -2.38 7.52 1.48
N LEU A 157 -1.39 6.62 1.53
CA LEU A 157 -1.47 5.31 0.88
C LEU A 157 -2.50 4.38 1.52
N TYR A 158 -2.68 4.44 2.85
CA TYR A 158 -3.78 3.76 3.54
C TYR A 158 -5.14 4.23 3.00
N TYR A 159 -5.34 5.54 2.90
CA TYR A 159 -6.59 6.14 2.41
C TYR A 159 -6.88 5.76 0.95
N VAL A 160 -5.91 5.97 0.07
CA VAL A 160 -6.07 5.68 -1.38
C VAL A 160 -6.28 4.18 -1.62
N SER A 161 -5.46 3.32 -1.02
CA SER A 161 -5.58 1.86 -1.20
C SER A 161 -6.89 1.30 -0.66
N ARG A 162 -7.45 1.88 0.41
CA ARG A 162 -8.77 1.52 0.93
C ARG A 162 -9.87 1.76 -0.10
N ILE A 163 -9.87 2.94 -0.72
CA ILE A 163 -10.88 3.28 -1.74
C ILE A 163 -10.72 2.39 -2.97
N LEU A 164 -9.49 2.13 -3.41
CA LEU A 164 -9.25 1.20 -4.51
C LEU A 164 -9.78 -0.20 -4.18
N MET A 165 -9.47 -0.74 -2.99
CA MET A 165 -9.98 -2.04 -2.53
C MET A 165 -11.52 -2.08 -2.47
N GLN A 166 -12.16 -1.06 -1.91
CA GLN A 166 -13.63 -0.96 -1.81
C GLN A 166 -14.31 -0.94 -3.18
N ASN A 167 -13.64 -0.40 -4.20
CA ASN A 167 -14.08 -0.42 -5.59
C ASN A 167 -13.62 -1.66 -6.37
N GLN A 168 -13.13 -2.69 -5.68
CA GLN A 168 -12.68 -3.94 -6.30
C GLN A 168 -11.56 -3.74 -7.33
N ILE A 169 -10.64 -2.80 -7.06
CA ILE A 169 -9.48 -2.55 -7.91
C ILE A 169 -8.29 -3.37 -7.43
N ASN A 170 -7.68 -4.08 -8.37
CA ASN A 170 -6.44 -4.81 -8.13
C ASN A 170 -5.24 -3.92 -8.46
N ILE A 171 -4.29 -3.82 -7.53
CA ILE A 171 -3.01 -3.13 -7.71
C ILE A 171 -1.99 -4.17 -8.13
N LEU A 172 -1.57 -4.14 -9.40
CA LEU A 172 -0.63 -5.10 -9.97
C LEU A 172 0.83 -4.70 -9.72
N SER A 173 1.09 -3.41 -9.77
CA SER A 173 2.39 -2.84 -9.42
C SER A 173 2.22 -1.37 -9.05
N ALA A 174 3.20 -0.81 -8.34
CA ALA A 174 3.24 0.61 -8.04
C ALA A 174 4.66 1.10 -7.82
N THR A 175 4.88 2.38 -8.10
CA THR A 175 6.06 3.13 -7.68
C THR A 175 5.58 4.26 -6.77
N ILE A 176 6.18 4.36 -5.60
CA ILE A 176 5.83 5.30 -4.54
C ILE A 176 7.08 6.13 -4.24
N GLU A 177 6.96 7.44 -4.33
CA GLU A 177 8.07 8.35 -4.11
C GLU A 177 7.64 9.57 -3.30
N THR A 178 8.41 9.89 -2.27
CA THR A 178 8.30 11.15 -1.54
C THR A 178 9.53 11.99 -1.79
N ASP A 179 9.33 13.15 -2.39
CA ASP A 179 10.36 14.17 -2.51
C ASP A 179 10.52 14.86 -1.14
N MET A 180 11.61 14.55 -0.45
CA MET A 180 11.88 15.03 0.90
C MET A 180 12.23 16.54 0.96
N GLU A 181 12.61 17.14 -0.17
CA GLU A 181 12.90 18.58 -0.24
C GLU A 181 11.62 19.40 -0.36
N THR A 182 10.69 18.93 -1.20
CA THR A 182 9.42 19.64 -1.47
C THR A 182 8.27 19.15 -0.59
N GLY A 183 8.39 17.99 0.05
CA GLY A 183 7.31 17.32 0.77
C GLY A 183 6.17 16.85 -0.14
N ARG A 184 6.47 16.55 -1.40
CA ARG A 184 5.50 16.05 -2.39
C ARG A 184 5.58 14.53 -2.50
N ALA A 185 4.44 13.87 -2.52
CA ALA A 185 4.31 12.46 -2.90
C ALA A 185 3.96 12.36 -4.37
N LYS A 186 4.65 11.47 -5.10
CA LYS A 186 4.43 11.16 -6.52
C LYS A 186 4.29 9.65 -6.65
N ASP A 187 3.05 9.20 -6.77
CA ASP A 187 2.73 7.79 -6.76
C ASP A 187 2.15 7.36 -8.11
N SER A 188 2.62 6.25 -8.63
CA SER A 188 2.09 5.63 -9.85
C SER A 188 1.62 4.21 -9.54
N PHE A 189 0.35 3.94 -9.78
CA PHE A 189 -0.25 2.62 -9.59
C PHE A 189 -0.67 2.04 -10.93
N TYR A 190 -0.36 0.77 -11.17
CA TYR A 190 -0.81 0.03 -12.35
C TYR A 190 -1.88 -0.96 -11.94
N LEU A 191 -3.08 -0.75 -12.47
CA LEU A 191 -4.34 -1.25 -11.95
C LEU A 191 -5.12 -2.05 -12.99
N THR A 192 -5.96 -2.96 -12.50
CA THR A 192 -7.10 -3.49 -13.24
C THR A 192 -8.35 -3.44 -12.36
N ASP A 193 -9.53 -3.50 -12.95
CA ASP A 193 -10.75 -3.77 -12.21
C ASP A 193 -10.80 -5.23 -11.71
N GLY A 194 -11.85 -5.60 -10.97
CA GLY A 194 -12.04 -6.95 -10.43
C GLY A 194 -12.20 -8.05 -11.49
N SER A 195 -12.43 -7.68 -12.76
CA SER A 195 -12.48 -8.61 -13.91
C SER A 195 -11.18 -8.64 -14.71
N GLY A 196 -10.14 -7.92 -14.28
CA GLY A 196 -8.85 -7.86 -14.94
C GLY A 196 -8.80 -6.91 -16.13
N GLN A 197 -9.74 -5.96 -16.25
CA GLN A 197 -9.86 -5.04 -17.38
C GLN A 197 -9.35 -3.64 -17.03
N MET A 198 -8.96 -2.90 -18.07
CA MET A 198 -8.68 -1.46 -17.99
C MET A 198 -9.97 -0.68 -17.76
N PHE A 199 -9.88 0.47 -17.07
CA PHE A 199 -11.08 1.21 -16.68
C PHE A 199 -10.94 2.75 -16.69
N ALA A 200 -9.83 3.33 -17.18
CA ALA A 200 -9.63 4.78 -17.14
C ALA A 200 -10.75 5.58 -17.85
N SER A 201 -11.29 5.04 -18.93
CA SER A 201 -12.35 5.67 -19.73
C SER A 201 -13.77 5.30 -19.27
N THR A 202 -13.94 4.75 -18.08
CA THR A 202 -15.23 4.26 -17.57
C THR A 202 -15.77 5.11 -16.42
N ASP A 203 -17.04 4.92 -16.09
CA ASP A 203 -17.67 5.53 -14.91
C ASP A 203 -17.01 5.11 -13.59
N LEU A 204 -16.33 3.96 -13.58
CA LEU A 204 -15.60 3.47 -12.41
C LEU A 204 -14.43 4.40 -12.05
N ALA A 205 -13.65 4.86 -13.02
CA ALA A 205 -12.58 5.82 -12.79
C ALA A 205 -13.11 7.15 -12.24
N LEU A 206 -14.23 7.64 -12.79
CA LEU A 206 -14.89 8.85 -12.31
C LEU A 206 -15.44 8.70 -10.89
N LYS A 207 -15.97 7.52 -10.55
CA LYS A 207 -16.44 7.19 -9.21
C LYS A 207 -15.28 7.22 -8.21
N ILE A 208 -14.20 6.49 -8.49
CA ILE A 208 -13.01 6.42 -7.62
C ILE A 208 -12.43 7.83 -7.40
N ARG A 209 -12.28 8.61 -8.48
CA ARG A 209 -11.80 10.00 -8.37
C ARG A 209 -12.66 10.82 -7.44
N ARG A 210 -13.99 10.73 -7.56
CA ARG A 210 -14.91 11.47 -6.68
C ARG A 210 -14.78 11.04 -5.22
N GLU A 211 -14.65 9.74 -4.96
CA GLU A 211 -14.51 9.22 -3.60
C GLU A 211 -13.21 9.67 -2.95
N ILE A 212 -12.08 9.65 -3.68
CA ILE A 212 -10.79 10.11 -3.17
C ILE A 212 -10.82 11.62 -2.88
N LEU A 213 -11.47 12.41 -3.73
CA LEU A 213 -11.51 13.88 -3.61
C LEU A 213 -12.69 14.40 -2.76
N ALA A 214 -13.60 13.53 -2.33
CA ALA A 214 -14.79 13.95 -1.58
C ALA A 214 -14.50 14.80 -0.32
N PRO A 215 -13.48 14.49 0.51
CA PRO A 215 -13.19 15.30 1.69
C PRO A 215 -12.74 16.74 1.39
N ILE A 216 -12.15 16.97 0.21
CA ILE A 216 -11.71 18.32 -0.19
C ILE A 216 -12.92 19.17 -0.58
N GLN A 217 -13.88 18.56 -1.28
CA GLN A 217 -15.06 19.27 -1.80
C GLN A 217 -16.03 19.68 -0.68
N SER A 218 -16.03 18.97 0.45
CA SER A 218 -16.87 19.29 1.60
C SER A 218 -16.37 20.49 2.42
N ASN A 219 -15.07 20.80 2.34
CA ASN A 219 -14.46 21.92 3.08
C ASN A 219 -14.48 23.25 2.30
N SER A 220 -15.00 23.26 1.07
CA SER A 220 -15.06 24.46 0.20
C SER A 220 -16.44 25.12 0.19
N ARG A 221 -17.29 24.81 1.18
CA ARG A 221 -18.62 25.43 1.36
C ARG A 221 -18.70 26.24 2.62
#